data_3e938f3963679abf5182006137cf9768
#
_entry.id   3e938f3963679abf5182006137cf9768
#
_cell.length_a   1.000
_cell.length_b   1.000
_cell.length_c   1.000
_cell.angle_alpha   90.00
_cell.angle_beta   90.00
_cell.angle_gamma   90.00
#
_symmetry.space_group_name_H-M   'P 1'
#
loop_
_entity.id
_entity.type
_entity.pdbx_description
1 polymer ?
#
loop_
_entity_poly.entity_id
_entity_poly.type
_entity_poly.pdbx_seq_one_letter_code
_entity_poly.pdbx_strand_id
1 'polypeptide(L)'
;MKFFNKIILALALLIPANMMAEDCALRIMAVPVRQGEKVSDEISQMLMTQLESALTSTGVMVIGEYRQFFITGKFTNLFKDVTSTVPAKTTVHTLLTLSIGDFASQTVYASKTFELRGVGESDTRAFMMALRKLNRSNKALAEFVAEGKAKIINYFDSNYGSIINQANRAVSQRHFEEALYYLTSIPECCKGYAEAIQVTDQVFKQYIDYTGKKLLAEARSAWAASPDVTGAEKAFESLKQIDFESSAYPDAEALAMEISRITQRNWDFENRDKYNDEVDIQRRTIEAARAVGIAYGNGQQPTTTNVMWMR
;
A
#
# COMPACT_ATOMS: atom_id res chain seq x y z
N MET A 1 -38.40 17.32 63.05
CA MET A 1 -37.58 18.51 62.93
C MET A 1 -36.16 18.09 62.85
N LYS A 2 -35.54 18.27 61.77
CA LYS A 2 -34.12 18.49 61.32
C LYS A 2 -33.91 17.87 60.00
N PHE A 3 -33.96 18.71 58.98
CA PHE A 3 -33.56 18.41 57.60
C PHE A 3 -32.05 18.28 57.55
N PHE A 4 -31.52 17.14 57.09
CA PHE A 4 -30.14 16.99 56.71
C PHE A 4 -30.05 17.07 55.18
N ASN A 5 -29.65 18.24 54.72
CA ASN A 5 -29.22 18.47 53.33
C ASN A 5 -27.95 17.61 53.04
N LYS A 6 -28.08 16.60 52.22
CA LYS A 6 -26.93 15.93 51.63
C LYS A 6 -26.58 16.64 50.32
N ILE A 7 -25.63 17.53 50.41
CA ILE A 7 -24.92 18.06 49.23
C ILE A 7 -24.05 16.93 48.71
N ILE A 8 -24.47 16.29 47.61
CA ILE A 8 -23.61 15.39 46.83
C ILE A 8 -22.76 16.27 45.95
N LEU A 9 -21.50 16.43 46.34
CA LEU A 9 -20.45 17.07 45.54
C LEU A 9 -20.09 16.11 44.39
N ALA A 10 -20.67 16.30 43.20
CA ALA A 10 -20.29 15.60 42.00
C ALA A 10 -18.90 16.11 41.57
N LEU A 11 -17.85 15.41 41.99
CA LEU A 11 -16.50 15.60 41.50
C LEU A 11 -16.47 15.02 40.08
N ALA A 12 -16.72 15.86 39.09
CA ALA A 12 -16.48 15.52 37.69
C ALA A 12 -14.98 15.32 37.53
N LEU A 13 -14.53 14.08 37.56
CA LEU A 13 -13.22 13.69 37.07
C LEU A 13 -13.16 14.04 35.58
N LEU A 14 -12.60 15.21 35.28
CA LEU A 14 -12.01 15.54 33.97
C LEU A 14 -10.86 14.59 33.76
N ILE A 15 -11.16 13.39 33.25
CA ILE A 15 -10.17 12.54 32.63
C ILE A 15 -9.79 13.32 31.37
N PRO A 16 -8.54 13.80 31.22
CA PRO A 16 -8.10 14.26 29.93
C PRO A 16 -8.23 13.04 29.02
N ALA A 17 -9.10 13.12 28.03
CA ALA A 17 -9.09 12.21 26.90
C ALA A 17 -7.76 12.45 26.18
N ASN A 18 -6.67 11.92 26.72
CA ASN A 18 -5.55 11.51 25.91
C ASN A 18 -6.16 10.42 25.03
N MET A 19 -6.75 10.85 23.90
CA MET A 19 -6.87 9.98 22.75
C MET A 19 -5.45 9.46 22.54
N MET A 20 -5.19 8.25 23.03
CA MET A 20 -4.09 7.46 22.55
C MET A 20 -4.31 7.48 21.05
N ALA A 21 -3.45 8.23 20.35
CA ALA A 21 -3.35 8.11 18.90
C ALA A 21 -3.09 6.63 18.67
N GLU A 22 -4.12 5.91 18.26
CA GLU A 22 -4.04 4.53 17.86
C GLU A 22 -2.85 4.47 16.92
N ASP A 23 -1.87 3.65 17.24
CA ASP A 23 -0.57 3.66 16.56
C ASP A 23 -0.83 3.31 15.10
N CYS A 24 -0.98 4.35 14.29
CA CYS A 24 -1.30 4.25 12.88
C CYS A 24 -0.22 3.45 12.16
N ALA A 25 -0.54 2.25 11.78
CA ALA A 25 0.33 1.35 11.05
C ALA A 25 0.45 1.76 9.57
N LEU A 26 1.04 2.93 9.30
CA LEU A 26 1.45 3.26 7.94
C LEU A 26 2.44 2.24 7.41
N ARG A 27 2.27 1.83 6.15
CA ARG A 27 3.16 0.92 5.45
C ARG A 27 4.12 1.72 4.58
N ILE A 28 5.36 1.86 5.04
CA ILE A 28 6.42 2.55 4.30
C ILE A 28 7.52 1.54 3.98
N MET A 29 7.92 1.44 2.72
CA MET A 29 8.96 0.53 2.29
C MET A 29 10.28 1.25 2.08
N ALA A 30 11.38 0.68 2.57
CA ALA A 30 12.71 1.13 2.19
C ALA A 30 13.03 0.70 0.76
N VAL A 31 13.53 1.63 -0.05
CA VAL A 31 13.89 1.38 -1.45
C VAL A 31 15.37 1.60 -1.66
N PRO A 32 16.03 0.79 -2.51
CA PRO A 32 17.44 0.94 -2.81
C PRO A 32 17.78 2.33 -3.36
N VAL A 33 19.01 2.77 -3.08
CA VAL A 33 19.57 3.97 -3.69
C VAL A 33 19.67 3.80 -5.21
N ARG A 34 18.98 4.64 -5.96
CA ARG A 34 18.96 4.58 -7.43
C ARG A 34 19.42 5.87 -8.09
N GLN A 35 19.64 6.92 -7.33
CA GLN A 35 20.03 8.26 -7.80
C GLN A 35 21.19 8.82 -6.97
N GLY A 36 21.94 9.70 -7.57
CA GLY A 36 23.10 10.34 -6.96
C GLY A 36 24.41 9.64 -7.28
N GLU A 37 25.37 9.76 -6.36
CA GLU A 37 26.66 9.08 -6.49
C GLU A 37 26.51 7.55 -6.45
N LYS A 38 27.17 6.85 -7.34
CA LYS A 38 27.15 5.39 -7.38
C LYS A 38 27.81 4.82 -6.12
N VAL A 39 27.06 4.02 -5.41
CA VAL A 39 27.54 3.22 -4.27
C VAL A 39 27.39 1.74 -4.59
N SER A 40 28.15 0.89 -3.91
CA SER A 40 28.02 -0.56 -4.11
C SER A 40 26.67 -1.07 -3.57
N ASP A 41 26.24 -2.23 -4.08
CA ASP A 41 25.00 -2.87 -3.63
C ASP A 41 25.02 -3.17 -2.13
N GLU A 42 26.18 -3.51 -1.57
CA GLU A 42 26.37 -3.74 -0.14
C GLU A 42 26.06 -2.49 0.70
N ILE A 43 26.51 -1.31 0.25
CA ILE A 43 26.22 -0.03 0.90
C ILE A 43 24.73 0.30 0.80
N SER A 44 24.13 0.07 -0.39
CA SER A 44 22.71 0.27 -0.60
C SER A 44 21.86 -0.65 0.29
N GLN A 45 22.20 -1.93 0.38
CA GLN A 45 21.51 -2.89 1.25
C GLN A 45 21.67 -2.53 2.74
N MET A 46 22.87 -2.11 3.15
CA MET A 46 23.08 -1.67 4.53
C MET A 46 22.22 -0.45 4.86
N LEU A 47 22.11 0.53 3.96
CA LEU A 47 21.23 1.67 4.14
C LEU A 47 19.78 1.22 4.28
N MET A 48 19.30 0.32 3.43
CA MET A 48 17.93 -0.21 3.52
C MET A 48 17.67 -0.84 4.89
N THR A 49 18.55 -1.71 5.37
CA THR A 49 18.45 -2.34 6.71
C THR A 49 18.37 -1.31 7.84
N GLN A 50 19.16 -0.22 7.77
CA GLN A 50 19.10 0.85 8.76
C GLN A 50 17.76 1.60 8.69
N LEU A 51 17.26 1.88 7.49
CA LEU A 51 15.97 2.55 7.29
C LEU A 51 14.81 1.67 7.77
N GLU A 52 14.80 0.38 7.44
CA GLU A 52 13.80 -0.58 7.92
C GLU A 52 13.78 -0.67 9.44
N SER A 53 14.96 -0.72 10.06
CA SER A 53 15.09 -0.71 11.52
C SER A 53 14.55 0.58 12.13
N ALA A 54 14.79 1.74 11.51
CA ALA A 54 14.25 3.02 11.95
C ALA A 54 12.72 3.09 11.78
N LEU A 55 12.18 2.64 10.65
CA LEU A 55 10.75 2.55 10.39
C LEU A 55 10.07 1.70 11.47
N THR A 56 10.57 0.48 11.70
CA THR A 56 10.01 -0.44 12.71
C THR A 56 10.03 0.17 14.11
N SER A 57 11.09 0.90 14.48
CA SER A 57 11.20 1.53 15.80
C SER A 57 10.20 2.68 16.02
N THR A 58 9.60 3.21 14.96
CA THR A 58 8.59 4.29 14.99
C THR A 58 7.16 3.78 14.76
N GLY A 59 6.91 2.47 14.87
CA GLY A 59 5.59 1.86 14.69
C GLY A 59 5.12 1.84 13.22
N VAL A 60 6.03 1.93 12.26
CA VAL A 60 5.74 1.80 10.83
C VAL A 60 5.88 0.34 10.41
N MET A 61 4.90 -0.19 9.69
CA MET A 61 4.98 -1.54 9.12
C MET A 61 5.87 -1.54 7.88
N VAL A 62 6.87 -2.44 7.87
CA VAL A 62 7.83 -2.57 6.76
C VAL A 62 7.43 -3.68 5.79
N ILE A 63 6.57 -4.62 6.22
CA ILE A 63 6.21 -5.83 5.47
C ILE A 63 4.83 -5.67 4.83
N GLY A 64 4.73 -5.99 3.54
CA GLY A 64 3.47 -6.05 2.79
C GLY A 64 3.69 -5.96 1.28
N GLU A 65 2.78 -6.55 0.51
CA GLU A 65 2.81 -6.47 -0.96
C GLU A 65 2.46 -5.08 -1.49
N TYR A 66 1.79 -4.27 -0.67
CA TYR A 66 1.35 -2.93 -1.04
C TYR A 66 2.44 -1.87 -0.84
N ARG A 67 2.89 -1.30 -1.93
CA ARG A 67 4.02 -0.37 -2.03
C ARG A 67 3.57 1.07 -2.29
N GLN A 68 2.68 1.60 -1.45
CA GLN A 68 2.22 2.99 -1.66
C GLN A 68 3.31 3.99 -1.26
N PHE A 69 3.82 3.89 -0.04
CA PHE A 69 4.81 4.84 0.45
C PHE A 69 6.21 4.24 0.48
N PHE A 70 7.18 5.09 0.23
CA PHE A 70 8.59 4.69 0.26
C PHE A 70 9.45 5.65 1.08
N ILE A 71 10.58 5.13 1.56
CA ILE A 71 11.72 5.90 2.01
C ILE A 71 12.94 5.49 1.17
N THR A 72 13.66 6.46 0.65
CA THR A 72 14.86 6.22 -0.15
C THR A 72 15.97 7.21 0.19
N GLY A 73 17.20 6.90 -0.21
CA GLY A 73 18.36 7.74 -0.03
C GLY A 73 18.98 8.16 -1.36
N LYS A 74 19.60 9.33 -1.36
CA LYS A 74 20.44 9.85 -2.45
C LYS A 74 21.76 10.31 -1.87
N PHE A 75 22.88 9.71 -2.31
CA PHE A 75 24.21 10.18 -1.95
C PHE A 75 24.67 11.29 -2.89
N THR A 76 25.27 12.34 -2.32
CA THR A 76 25.85 13.47 -3.06
C THR A 76 27.13 13.95 -2.38
N ASN A 77 27.97 14.65 -3.13
CA ASN A 77 29.24 15.21 -2.63
C ASN A 77 30.12 14.14 -1.94
N LEU A 78 30.36 13.04 -2.68
CA LEU A 78 31.18 11.96 -2.17
C LEU A 78 32.66 12.33 -2.30
N PHE A 79 33.31 12.57 -1.16
CA PHE A 79 34.75 12.75 -1.05
C PHE A 79 35.38 11.52 -0.44
N LYS A 80 36.48 11.07 -1.03
CA LYS A 80 37.30 9.98 -0.53
C LYS A 80 38.73 10.45 -0.44
N ASP A 81 39.38 10.15 0.67
CA ASP A 81 40.77 10.48 0.87
C ASP A 81 41.46 9.31 1.59
N VAL A 82 42.76 9.16 1.37
CA VAL A 82 43.58 8.13 2.02
C VAL A 82 44.52 8.79 3.00
N THR A 83 44.46 8.34 4.27
CA THR A 83 45.32 8.87 5.30
C THR A 83 46.78 8.45 5.07
N SER A 84 47.71 9.31 5.43
CA SER A 84 49.16 9.03 5.40
C SER A 84 49.64 8.18 6.60
N THR A 85 48.72 7.49 7.30
CA THR A 85 49.03 6.61 8.44
C THR A 85 49.50 5.22 7.98
N VAL A 86 50.18 4.50 8.83
CA VAL A 86 50.57 3.09 8.60
C VAL A 86 49.83 2.21 9.61
N PRO A 87 48.92 1.31 9.18
CA PRO A 87 48.42 1.16 7.81
C PRO A 87 47.59 2.36 7.34
N ALA A 88 47.59 2.60 6.02
CA ALA A 88 46.78 3.62 5.39
C ALA A 88 45.26 3.30 5.57
N LYS A 89 44.46 4.33 5.78
CA LYS A 89 42.97 4.20 5.93
C LYS A 89 42.26 5.11 4.93
N THR A 90 41.17 4.65 4.42
CA THR A 90 40.26 5.48 3.61
C THR A 90 39.33 6.27 4.53
N THR A 91 39.19 7.56 4.26
CA THR A 91 38.16 8.41 4.83
C THR A 91 37.08 8.67 3.77
N VAL A 92 35.82 8.65 4.18
CA VAL A 92 34.66 8.97 3.34
C VAL A 92 33.87 10.10 3.99
N HIS A 93 33.55 11.11 3.21
CA HIS A 93 32.63 12.18 3.57
C HIS A 93 31.60 12.33 2.47
N THR A 94 30.31 12.25 2.83
CA THR A 94 29.19 12.34 1.90
C THR A 94 27.96 12.92 2.54
N LEU A 95 27.09 13.50 1.70
CA LEU A 95 25.75 13.93 2.10
C LEU A 95 24.76 12.85 1.66
N LEU A 96 23.96 12.36 2.60
CA LEU A 96 22.84 11.46 2.34
C LEU A 96 21.54 12.22 2.52
N THR A 97 20.82 12.46 1.43
CA THR A 97 19.47 13.00 1.47
C THR A 97 18.47 11.85 1.49
N LEU A 98 17.72 11.72 2.58
CA LEU A 98 16.60 10.79 2.70
C LEU A 98 15.32 11.48 2.28
N SER A 99 14.46 10.75 1.58
CA SER A 99 13.15 11.23 1.13
C SER A 99 12.08 10.20 1.41
N ILE A 100 10.94 10.65 1.94
CA ILE A 100 9.72 9.85 2.13
C ILE A 100 8.68 10.36 1.14
N GLY A 101 8.11 9.46 0.35
CA GLY A 101 7.17 9.82 -0.70
C GLY A 101 6.18 8.72 -1.03
N ASP A 102 5.36 8.98 -2.05
CA ASP A 102 4.35 8.10 -2.60
C ASP A 102 4.76 7.71 -4.04
N PHE A 103 4.73 6.41 -4.34
CA PHE A 103 5.12 5.90 -5.65
C PHE A 103 4.17 6.31 -6.77
N ALA A 104 2.88 6.33 -6.48
CA ALA A 104 1.87 6.56 -7.49
C ALA A 104 1.70 8.04 -7.84
N SER A 105 1.59 8.90 -6.82
CA SER A 105 1.49 10.35 -7.02
C SER A 105 2.84 11.02 -7.27
N GLN A 106 3.95 10.30 -7.08
CA GLN A 106 5.31 10.84 -7.12
C GLN A 106 5.53 12.04 -6.16
N THR A 107 4.69 12.14 -5.14
CA THR A 107 4.75 13.22 -4.14
C THR A 107 5.80 12.89 -3.10
N VAL A 108 6.66 13.87 -2.78
CA VAL A 108 7.60 13.79 -1.65
C VAL A 108 7.03 14.55 -0.46
N TYR A 109 6.74 13.83 0.61
CA TYR A 109 6.18 14.41 1.84
C TYR A 109 7.23 14.99 2.76
N ALA A 110 8.39 14.34 2.85
CA ALA A 110 9.49 14.79 3.70
C ALA A 110 10.84 14.49 3.04
N SER A 111 11.80 15.39 3.25
CA SER A 111 13.19 15.21 2.84
C SER A 111 14.13 15.81 3.88
N LYS A 112 15.23 15.08 4.19
CA LYS A 112 16.26 15.55 5.15
C LYS A 112 17.62 15.05 4.73
N THR A 113 18.62 15.93 4.81
CA THR A 113 20.01 15.61 4.49
C THR A 113 20.81 15.35 5.77
N PHE A 114 21.55 14.25 5.74
CA PHE A 114 22.48 13.80 6.78
C PHE A 114 23.91 13.88 6.27
N GLU A 115 24.78 14.51 7.04
CA GLU A 115 26.21 14.48 6.79
C GLU A 115 26.84 13.24 7.39
N LEU A 116 27.47 12.43 6.55
CA LEU A 116 28.04 11.16 6.93
C LEU A 116 29.57 11.19 6.76
N ARG A 117 30.27 10.76 7.80
CA ARG A 117 31.74 10.61 7.79
C ARG A 117 32.12 9.27 8.38
N GLY A 118 33.00 8.56 7.69
CA GLY A 118 33.49 7.27 8.14
C GLY A 118 34.97 7.09 7.79
N VAL A 119 35.64 6.23 8.53
CA VAL A 119 37.04 5.84 8.33
C VAL A 119 37.12 4.31 8.38
N GLY A 120 37.82 3.71 7.42
CA GLY A 120 37.97 2.27 7.34
C GLY A 120 39.24 1.87 6.60
N GLU A 121 39.54 0.58 6.55
CA GLU A 121 40.69 0.01 5.83
C GLU A 121 40.44 -0.09 4.33
N SER A 122 39.20 0.12 3.90
CA SER A 122 38.79 0.19 2.50
C SER A 122 37.61 1.17 2.35
N ASP A 123 37.33 1.56 1.11
CA ASP A 123 36.19 2.42 0.74
C ASP A 123 34.89 1.88 1.32
N THR A 124 34.58 0.60 1.07
CA THR A 124 33.35 -0.05 1.57
C THR A 124 33.28 -0.02 3.09
N ARG A 125 34.39 -0.33 3.80
CA ARG A 125 34.43 -0.26 5.26
C ARG A 125 34.25 1.16 5.79
N ALA A 126 34.84 2.15 5.15
CA ALA A 126 34.66 3.56 5.51
C ALA A 126 33.20 4.00 5.34
N PHE A 127 32.53 3.61 4.26
CA PHE A 127 31.09 3.85 4.06
C PHE A 127 30.22 3.15 5.10
N MET A 128 30.48 1.87 5.38
CA MET A 128 29.75 1.13 6.40
C MET A 128 29.89 1.79 7.79
N MET A 129 31.07 2.30 8.13
CA MET A 129 31.28 3.04 9.37
C MET A 129 30.53 4.38 9.40
N ALA A 130 30.42 5.05 8.27
CA ALA A 130 29.61 6.27 8.13
C ALA A 130 28.13 5.97 8.35
N LEU A 131 27.58 4.93 7.70
CA LEU A 131 26.17 4.51 7.81
C LEU A 131 25.79 3.99 9.18
N ARG A 132 26.71 3.41 9.96
CA ARG A 132 26.44 2.96 11.34
C ARG A 132 25.91 4.08 12.25
N LYS A 133 26.19 5.35 11.92
CA LYS A 133 25.65 6.51 12.64
C LYS A 133 24.14 6.72 12.42
N LEU A 134 23.57 6.12 11.38
CA LEU A 134 22.14 6.14 11.05
C LEU A 134 21.40 4.92 11.62
N ASN A 135 21.89 4.34 12.72
CA ASN A 135 21.19 3.22 13.37
C ASN A 135 19.87 3.66 14.02
N ARG A 136 19.10 2.68 14.49
CA ARG A 136 17.79 2.89 15.15
C ARG A 136 17.81 3.84 16.34
N SER A 137 18.98 4.05 16.95
CA SER A 137 19.16 4.97 18.09
C SER A 137 19.43 6.41 17.63
N ASN A 138 19.51 6.66 16.33
CA ASN A 138 19.72 8.00 15.80
C ASN A 138 18.43 8.83 15.92
N LYS A 139 18.39 9.71 16.89
CA LYS A 139 17.24 10.57 17.19
C LYS A 139 16.78 11.39 15.97
N ALA A 140 17.74 11.93 15.20
CA ALA A 140 17.42 12.76 14.01
C ALA A 140 16.80 11.93 12.88
N LEU A 141 17.12 10.63 12.77
CA LEU A 141 16.47 9.72 11.82
C LEU A 141 15.07 9.34 12.31
N ALA A 142 14.90 9.05 13.59
CA ALA A 142 13.58 8.74 14.16
C ALA A 142 12.62 9.95 14.05
N GLU A 143 13.09 11.16 14.33
CA GLU A 143 12.32 12.40 14.15
C GLU A 143 11.93 12.62 12.69
N PHE A 144 12.83 12.34 11.74
CA PHE A 144 12.54 12.44 10.31
C PHE A 144 11.46 11.47 9.86
N VAL A 145 11.51 10.22 10.34
CA VAL A 145 10.47 9.22 10.03
C VAL A 145 9.12 9.63 10.63
N ALA A 146 9.11 10.11 11.88
CA ALA A 146 7.91 10.59 12.54
C ALA A 146 7.31 11.82 11.82
N GLU A 147 8.14 12.76 11.37
CA GLU A 147 7.72 13.91 10.56
C GLU A 147 7.11 13.46 9.23
N GLY A 148 7.75 12.49 8.53
CA GLY A 148 7.23 11.94 7.28
C GLY A 148 5.86 11.27 7.48
N LYS A 149 5.71 10.46 8.53
CA LYS A 149 4.42 9.85 8.93
C LYS A 149 3.35 10.93 9.14
N ALA A 150 3.65 11.96 9.93
CA ALA A 150 2.71 13.03 10.21
C ALA A 150 2.31 13.80 8.93
N LYS A 151 3.25 14.07 8.04
CA LYS A 151 2.96 14.76 6.76
C LYS A 151 2.10 13.92 5.82
N ILE A 152 2.30 12.60 5.76
CA ILE A 152 1.42 11.69 5.02
C ILE A 152 -0.01 11.79 5.57
N ILE A 153 -0.18 11.60 6.87
CA ILE A 153 -1.50 11.67 7.52
C ILE A 153 -2.17 13.00 7.24
N ASN A 154 -1.47 14.11 7.45
CA ASN A 154 -2.01 15.46 7.22
C ASN A 154 -2.42 15.67 5.76
N TYR A 155 -1.66 15.13 4.80
CA TYR A 155 -2.02 15.20 3.39
C TYR A 155 -3.35 14.48 3.12
N PHE A 156 -3.50 13.25 3.58
CA PHE A 156 -4.74 12.50 3.38
C PHE A 156 -5.91 13.09 4.16
N ASP A 157 -5.70 13.55 5.39
CA ASP A 157 -6.71 14.24 6.19
C ASP A 157 -7.22 15.54 5.55
N SER A 158 -6.39 16.18 4.75
CA SER A 158 -6.76 17.41 4.04
C SER A 158 -7.38 17.14 2.65
N ASN A 159 -7.10 15.99 2.05
CA ASN A 159 -7.42 15.71 0.65
C ASN A 159 -8.39 14.54 0.43
N TYR A 160 -8.79 13.79 1.48
CA TYR A 160 -9.62 12.59 1.31
C TYR A 160 -10.92 12.85 0.53
N GLY A 161 -11.60 13.97 0.76
CA GLY A 161 -12.80 14.32 0.01
C GLY A 161 -12.54 14.52 -1.48
N SER A 162 -11.39 15.09 -1.85
CA SER A 162 -10.97 15.20 -3.26
C SER A 162 -10.66 13.83 -3.87
N ILE A 163 -10.02 12.95 -3.10
CA ILE A 163 -9.68 11.57 -3.52
C ILE A 163 -10.97 10.76 -3.75
N ILE A 164 -11.93 10.82 -2.82
CA ILE A 164 -13.25 10.17 -2.97
C ILE A 164 -13.99 10.71 -4.20
N ASN A 165 -13.93 12.02 -4.45
CA ASN A 165 -14.52 12.62 -5.64
C ASN A 165 -13.84 12.16 -6.94
N GLN A 166 -12.52 11.90 -6.92
CA GLN A 166 -11.81 11.32 -8.06
C GLN A 166 -12.28 9.87 -8.31
N ALA A 167 -12.41 9.08 -7.24
CA ALA A 167 -12.95 7.72 -7.33
C ALA A 167 -14.37 7.73 -7.94
N ASN A 168 -15.26 8.60 -7.47
CA ASN A 168 -16.62 8.71 -8.00
C ASN A 168 -16.64 9.09 -9.49
N ARG A 169 -15.72 9.93 -9.95
CA ARG A 169 -15.57 10.24 -11.38
C ARG A 169 -15.11 9.01 -12.17
N ALA A 170 -14.13 8.25 -11.65
CA ALA A 170 -13.68 7.01 -12.29
C ALA A 170 -14.83 5.98 -12.38
N VAL A 171 -15.65 5.84 -11.33
CA VAL A 171 -16.85 4.99 -11.34
C VAL A 171 -17.81 5.42 -12.45
N SER A 172 -18.07 6.72 -12.62
CA SER A 172 -18.94 7.25 -13.66
C SER A 172 -18.47 6.89 -15.07
N GLN A 173 -17.16 6.68 -15.23
CA GLN A 173 -16.51 6.26 -16.48
C GLN A 173 -16.34 4.74 -16.58
N ARG A 174 -16.82 3.97 -15.59
CA ARG A 174 -16.64 2.52 -15.46
C ARG A 174 -15.17 2.10 -15.28
N HIS A 175 -14.32 2.99 -14.80
CA HIS A 175 -12.94 2.71 -14.41
C HIS A 175 -12.92 2.28 -12.93
N PHE A 176 -13.53 1.14 -12.64
CA PHE A 176 -13.71 0.68 -11.25
C PHE A 176 -12.40 0.37 -10.55
N GLU A 177 -11.44 -0.21 -11.26
CA GLU A 177 -10.12 -0.53 -10.70
C GLU A 177 -9.37 0.73 -10.27
N GLU A 178 -9.44 1.79 -11.07
CA GLU A 178 -8.89 3.10 -10.75
C GLU A 178 -9.61 3.72 -9.54
N ALA A 179 -10.93 3.60 -9.48
CA ALA A 179 -11.71 4.09 -8.35
C ALA A 179 -11.32 3.37 -7.04
N LEU A 180 -11.19 2.04 -7.08
CA LEU A 180 -10.75 1.24 -5.94
C LEU A 180 -9.32 1.59 -5.52
N TYR A 181 -8.43 1.87 -6.48
CA TYR A 181 -7.08 2.35 -6.19
C TYR A 181 -7.11 3.66 -5.40
N TYR A 182 -7.87 4.68 -5.82
CA TYR A 182 -8.00 5.94 -5.08
C TYR A 182 -8.55 5.72 -3.67
N LEU A 183 -9.61 4.96 -3.52
CA LEU A 183 -10.27 4.74 -2.23
C LEU A 183 -9.36 3.99 -1.24
N THR A 184 -8.70 2.93 -1.72
CA THR A 184 -7.83 2.09 -0.89
C THR A 184 -6.47 2.71 -0.61
N SER A 185 -6.14 3.84 -1.26
CA SER A 185 -4.94 4.62 -0.99
C SER A 185 -5.03 5.43 0.31
N ILE A 186 -6.23 5.66 0.84
CA ILE A 186 -6.44 6.43 2.08
C ILE A 186 -6.05 5.55 3.28
N PRO A 187 -5.03 5.96 4.09
CA PRO A 187 -4.57 5.17 5.23
C PRO A 187 -5.63 5.02 6.33
N GLU A 188 -5.60 3.89 7.03
CA GLU A 188 -6.58 3.52 8.06
C GLU A 188 -6.73 4.54 9.20
N CYS A 189 -5.66 5.25 9.51
CA CYS A 189 -5.63 6.26 10.58
C CYS A 189 -6.09 7.65 10.15
N CYS A 190 -6.43 7.85 8.88
CA CYS A 190 -6.88 9.14 8.39
C CYS A 190 -8.37 9.34 8.62
N LYS A 191 -8.78 10.58 8.84
CA LYS A 191 -10.18 10.95 9.14
C LYS A 191 -11.17 10.48 8.07
N GLY A 192 -10.74 10.47 6.82
CA GLY A 192 -11.56 10.05 5.68
C GLY A 192 -11.67 8.53 5.49
N TYR A 193 -10.96 7.71 6.29
CA TYR A 193 -10.90 6.27 6.07
C TYR A 193 -12.28 5.59 6.16
N ALA A 194 -13.06 5.89 7.19
CA ALA A 194 -14.38 5.29 7.37
C ALA A 194 -15.33 5.60 6.20
N GLU A 195 -15.30 6.83 5.67
CA GLU A 195 -16.06 7.22 4.49
C GLU A 195 -15.54 6.49 3.24
N ALA A 196 -14.23 6.44 3.06
CA ALA A 196 -13.61 5.74 1.94
C ALA A 196 -13.97 4.24 1.90
N ILE A 197 -14.02 3.57 3.06
CA ILE A 197 -14.42 2.16 3.16
C ILE A 197 -15.88 1.95 2.74
N GLN A 198 -16.80 2.82 3.15
CA GLN A 198 -18.20 2.72 2.73
C GLN A 198 -18.34 2.87 1.20
N VAL A 199 -17.62 3.81 0.61
CA VAL A 199 -17.62 4.00 -0.84
C VAL A 199 -16.93 2.81 -1.53
N THR A 200 -15.85 2.27 -0.95
CA THR A 200 -15.14 1.09 -1.46
C THR A 200 -16.06 -0.11 -1.61
N ASP A 201 -16.87 -0.40 -0.59
CA ASP A 201 -17.83 -1.51 -0.62
C ASP A 201 -18.85 -1.34 -1.78
N GLN A 202 -19.37 -0.13 -1.96
CA GLN A 202 -20.31 0.17 -3.04
C GLN A 202 -19.66 0.04 -4.42
N VAL A 203 -18.44 0.53 -4.58
CA VAL A 203 -17.72 0.48 -5.86
C VAL A 203 -17.31 -0.96 -6.19
N PHE A 204 -16.89 -1.73 -5.18
CA PHE A 204 -16.52 -3.14 -5.37
C PHE A 204 -17.72 -3.98 -5.83
N LYS A 205 -18.91 -3.79 -5.25
CA LYS A 205 -20.14 -4.43 -5.72
C LYS A 205 -20.45 -4.09 -7.17
N GLN A 206 -20.28 -2.83 -7.57
CA GLN A 206 -20.44 -2.44 -8.96
C GLN A 206 -19.40 -3.07 -9.89
N TYR A 207 -18.16 -3.19 -9.42
CA TYR A 207 -17.05 -3.83 -10.13
C TYR A 207 -17.34 -5.31 -10.41
N ILE A 208 -17.70 -6.08 -9.37
CA ILE A 208 -18.02 -7.51 -9.56
C ILE A 208 -19.24 -7.73 -10.45
N ASP A 209 -20.25 -6.86 -10.35
CA ASP A 209 -21.43 -6.92 -11.23
C ASP A 209 -21.08 -6.61 -12.68
N TYR A 210 -20.25 -5.59 -12.92
CA TYR A 210 -19.80 -5.22 -14.25
C TYR A 210 -18.93 -6.31 -14.89
N THR A 211 -17.95 -6.79 -14.15
CA THR A 211 -17.04 -7.86 -14.60
C THR A 211 -17.79 -9.18 -14.80
N GLY A 212 -18.70 -9.54 -13.89
CA GLY A 212 -19.53 -10.74 -14.00
C GLY A 212 -20.41 -10.74 -15.24
N LYS A 213 -21.09 -9.63 -15.54
CA LYS A 213 -21.89 -9.46 -16.78
C LYS A 213 -21.03 -9.57 -18.04
N LYS A 214 -19.83 -8.99 -18.03
CA LYS A 214 -18.89 -9.10 -19.14
C LYS A 214 -18.44 -10.55 -19.36
N LEU A 215 -18.01 -11.23 -18.31
CA LEU A 215 -17.58 -12.63 -18.35
C LEU A 215 -18.71 -13.56 -18.79
N LEU A 216 -19.94 -13.32 -18.33
CA LEU A 216 -21.11 -14.09 -18.78
C LEU A 216 -21.40 -13.89 -20.28
N ALA A 217 -21.26 -12.67 -20.79
CA ALA A 217 -21.41 -12.38 -22.21
C ALA A 217 -20.32 -13.07 -23.05
N GLU A 218 -19.10 -13.09 -22.58
CA GLU A 218 -17.98 -13.82 -23.19
C GLU A 218 -18.23 -15.33 -23.20
N ALA A 219 -18.69 -15.91 -22.09
CA ALA A 219 -19.03 -17.33 -21.99
C ALA A 219 -20.18 -17.70 -22.97
N ARG A 220 -21.24 -16.90 -23.01
CA ARG A 220 -22.36 -17.09 -23.96
C ARG A 220 -21.87 -17.02 -25.41
N SER A 221 -20.98 -16.08 -25.72
CA SER A 221 -20.41 -15.95 -27.07
C SER A 221 -19.53 -17.14 -27.45
N ALA A 222 -18.70 -17.62 -26.53
CA ALA A 222 -17.84 -18.79 -26.73
C ALA A 222 -18.66 -20.05 -26.98
N TRP A 223 -19.73 -20.25 -26.19
CA TRP A 223 -20.65 -21.38 -26.35
C TRP A 223 -21.45 -21.31 -27.66
N ALA A 224 -21.97 -20.15 -28.02
CA ALA A 224 -22.73 -19.94 -29.25
C ALA A 224 -21.89 -20.15 -30.52
N ALA A 225 -20.59 -19.81 -30.46
CA ALA A 225 -19.66 -19.98 -31.59
C ALA A 225 -19.34 -21.46 -31.87
N SER A 226 -19.33 -22.32 -30.85
CA SER A 226 -19.01 -23.74 -30.95
C SER A 226 -19.76 -24.51 -29.86
N PRO A 227 -21.00 -24.97 -30.10
CA PRO A 227 -21.81 -25.65 -29.07
C PRO A 227 -21.38 -27.12 -28.93
N ASP A 228 -20.12 -27.35 -28.64
CA ASP A 228 -19.45 -28.64 -28.45
C ASP A 228 -18.50 -28.58 -27.23
N VAL A 229 -17.70 -29.62 -27.04
CA VAL A 229 -16.75 -29.72 -25.93
C VAL A 229 -15.75 -28.55 -25.95
N THR A 230 -15.30 -28.09 -27.12
CA THR A 230 -14.32 -27.02 -27.26
C THR A 230 -14.89 -25.65 -26.86
N GLY A 231 -16.14 -25.38 -27.28
CA GLY A 231 -16.83 -24.16 -26.86
C GLY A 231 -17.21 -24.19 -25.39
N ALA A 232 -17.53 -25.37 -24.83
CA ALA A 232 -17.76 -25.54 -23.41
C ALA A 232 -16.49 -25.19 -22.59
N GLU A 233 -15.34 -25.71 -22.96
CA GLU A 233 -14.05 -25.39 -22.29
C GLU A 233 -13.82 -23.88 -22.22
N LYS A 234 -13.97 -23.20 -23.37
CA LYS A 234 -13.82 -21.72 -23.43
C LYS A 234 -14.86 -20.97 -22.61
N ALA A 235 -16.12 -21.41 -22.63
CA ALA A 235 -17.16 -20.79 -21.83
C ALA A 235 -16.87 -20.94 -20.32
N PHE A 236 -16.41 -22.11 -19.88
CA PHE A 236 -16.08 -22.35 -18.49
C PHE A 236 -14.85 -21.58 -18.02
N GLU A 237 -13.89 -21.21 -18.89
CA GLU A 237 -12.79 -20.30 -18.54
C GLU A 237 -13.32 -18.93 -18.05
N SER A 238 -14.37 -18.40 -18.66
CA SER A 238 -15.00 -17.16 -18.23
C SER A 238 -15.96 -17.37 -17.05
N LEU A 239 -16.78 -18.42 -17.06
CA LEU A 239 -17.76 -18.71 -16.00
C LEU A 239 -17.13 -18.86 -14.62
N LYS A 240 -15.99 -19.53 -14.53
CA LYS A 240 -15.26 -19.76 -13.27
C LYS A 240 -14.73 -18.47 -12.61
N GLN A 241 -14.63 -17.39 -13.37
CA GLN A 241 -14.13 -16.10 -12.88
C GLN A 241 -15.26 -15.20 -12.36
N ILE A 242 -16.53 -15.59 -12.56
CA ILE A 242 -17.67 -14.80 -12.10
C ILE A 242 -17.79 -14.95 -10.58
N ASP A 243 -17.72 -13.81 -9.91
CA ASP A 243 -17.90 -13.74 -8.46
C ASP A 243 -19.33 -14.15 -8.08
N PHE A 244 -19.46 -14.95 -7.01
CA PHE A 244 -20.76 -15.47 -6.56
C PHE A 244 -21.69 -14.37 -6.02
N GLU A 245 -21.14 -13.22 -5.60
CA GLU A 245 -21.89 -12.04 -5.19
C GLU A 245 -22.35 -11.19 -6.38
N SER A 246 -21.89 -11.49 -7.59
CA SER A 246 -22.34 -10.80 -8.81
C SER A 246 -23.80 -11.13 -9.13
N SER A 247 -24.56 -10.10 -9.53
CA SER A 247 -25.92 -10.30 -10.07
C SER A 247 -25.98 -11.17 -11.32
N ALA A 248 -24.84 -11.42 -11.97
CA ALA A 248 -24.73 -12.31 -13.14
C ALA A 248 -24.56 -13.81 -12.75
N TYR A 249 -24.29 -14.11 -11.47
CA TYR A 249 -23.96 -15.48 -11.03
C TYR A 249 -25.10 -16.49 -11.26
N PRO A 250 -26.39 -16.21 -10.96
CA PRO A 250 -27.47 -17.14 -11.23
C PRO A 250 -27.61 -17.50 -12.72
N ASP A 251 -27.42 -16.53 -13.61
CA ASP A 251 -27.42 -16.74 -15.04
C ASP A 251 -26.22 -17.56 -15.53
N ALA A 252 -25.06 -17.39 -14.88
CA ALA A 252 -23.86 -18.15 -15.15
C ALA A 252 -24.04 -19.63 -14.75
N GLU A 253 -24.67 -19.86 -13.60
CA GLU A 253 -25.03 -21.19 -13.11
C GLU A 253 -26.00 -21.89 -14.07
N ALA A 254 -27.03 -21.17 -14.54
CA ALA A 254 -27.98 -21.69 -15.52
C ALA A 254 -27.30 -22.09 -16.84
N LEU A 255 -26.39 -21.26 -17.34
CA LEU A 255 -25.60 -21.55 -18.55
C LEU A 255 -24.68 -22.75 -18.35
N ALA A 256 -24.02 -22.87 -17.20
CA ALA A 256 -23.17 -24.02 -16.86
C ALA A 256 -23.97 -25.34 -16.85
N MET A 257 -25.17 -25.33 -16.28
CA MET A 257 -26.07 -26.49 -16.28
C MET A 257 -26.54 -26.87 -17.70
N GLU A 258 -26.85 -25.87 -18.53
CA GLU A 258 -27.23 -26.09 -19.94
C GLU A 258 -26.08 -26.74 -20.71
N ILE A 259 -24.87 -26.21 -20.61
CA ILE A 259 -23.67 -26.76 -21.26
C ILE A 259 -23.41 -28.18 -20.79
N SER A 260 -23.50 -28.44 -19.49
CA SER A 260 -23.31 -29.78 -18.92
C SER A 260 -24.31 -30.79 -19.47
N ARG A 261 -25.58 -30.42 -19.60
CA ARG A 261 -26.64 -31.25 -20.16
C ARG A 261 -26.40 -31.56 -21.63
N ILE A 262 -25.97 -30.60 -22.44
CA ILE A 262 -25.75 -30.78 -23.88
C ILE A 262 -24.50 -31.58 -24.16
N THR A 263 -23.41 -31.33 -23.46
CA THR A 263 -22.13 -32.01 -23.64
C THR A 263 -22.11 -33.39 -22.94
N GLN A 264 -23.10 -33.72 -22.12
CA GLN A 264 -23.16 -34.93 -21.27
C GLN A 264 -21.92 -35.10 -20.38
N ARG A 265 -21.32 -33.97 -19.97
CA ARG A 265 -20.16 -33.91 -19.08
C ARG A 265 -20.51 -33.12 -17.83
N ASN A 266 -19.99 -33.56 -16.69
CA ASN A 266 -20.03 -32.78 -15.47
C ASN A 266 -18.89 -31.77 -15.53
N TRP A 267 -19.23 -30.47 -15.63
CA TRP A 267 -18.30 -29.40 -15.58
C TRP A 267 -18.31 -28.82 -14.16
N ASP A 268 -17.16 -28.84 -13.51
CA ASP A 268 -17.03 -28.34 -12.15
C ASP A 268 -17.10 -26.83 -12.15
N PHE A 269 -18.26 -26.29 -11.73
CA PHE A 269 -18.51 -24.85 -11.59
C PHE A 269 -18.42 -24.40 -10.12
N GLU A 270 -18.18 -25.34 -9.18
CA GLU A 270 -18.19 -25.05 -7.76
C GLU A 270 -16.95 -24.26 -7.32
N ASN A 271 -17.10 -22.93 -7.29
CA ASN A 271 -16.27 -22.05 -6.47
C ASN A 271 -17.07 -21.68 -5.22
N ARG A 272 -17.45 -22.69 -4.42
CA ARG A 272 -18.23 -22.49 -3.19
C ARG A 272 -17.32 -22.46 -1.98
N ASP A 273 -16.68 -21.33 -1.73
CA ASP A 273 -16.40 -20.99 -0.35
C ASP A 273 -17.67 -20.35 0.25
N LYS A 274 -18.44 -21.18 0.96
CA LYS A 274 -19.62 -20.72 1.73
C LYS A 274 -19.13 -19.88 2.91
N TYR A 275 -19.34 -18.59 2.82
CA TYR A 275 -19.04 -17.65 3.90
C TYR A 275 -20.23 -17.55 4.84
N ASN A 276 -20.02 -17.90 6.12
CA ASN A 276 -21.08 -17.99 7.11
C ASN A 276 -21.12 -16.82 8.10
N ASP A 277 -20.28 -15.75 7.91
CA ASP A 277 -20.23 -14.66 8.90
C ASP A 277 -20.20 -13.28 8.20
N GLU A 278 -21.19 -12.43 8.52
CA GLU A 278 -21.42 -11.12 7.90
C GLU A 278 -20.23 -10.15 8.15
N VAL A 279 -19.56 -10.29 9.29
CA VAL A 279 -18.34 -9.51 9.65
C VAL A 279 -17.14 -9.92 8.80
N ASP A 280 -17.02 -11.21 8.49
CA ASP A 280 -15.97 -11.74 7.62
C ASP A 280 -16.19 -11.32 6.15
N ILE A 281 -17.43 -11.19 5.70
CA ILE A 281 -17.77 -10.74 4.34
C ILE A 281 -17.28 -9.32 4.12
N GLN A 282 -17.61 -8.38 5.01
CA GLN A 282 -17.20 -6.98 4.87
C GLN A 282 -15.67 -6.82 4.87
N ARG A 283 -14.97 -7.52 5.77
CA ARG A 283 -13.51 -7.51 5.82
C ARG A 283 -12.89 -8.02 4.52
N ARG A 284 -13.42 -9.12 3.97
CA ARG A 284 -12.94 -9.73 2.72
C ARG A 284 -13.26 -8.87 1.50
N THR A 285 -14.42 -8.23 1.45
CA THR A 285 -14.77 -7.25 0.41
C THR A 285 -13.73 -6.13 0.37
N ILE A 286 -13.36 -5.59 1.53
CA ILE A 286 -12.33 -4.53 1.62
C ILE A 286 -10.96 -5.06 1.20
N GLU A 287 -10.59 -6.27 1.60
CA GLU A 287 -9.31 -6.89 1.21
C GLU A 287 -9.27 -7.18 -0.29
N ALA A 288 -10.36 -7.69 -0.87
CA ALA A 288 -10.48 -7.93 -2.31
C ALA A 288 -10.46 -6.62 -3.11
N ALA A 289 -11.21 -5.62 -2.67
CA ALA A 289 -11.20 -4.29 -3.27
C ALA A 289 -9.81 -3.64 -3.24
N ARG A 290 -9.12 -3.81 -2.11
CA ARG A 290 -7.72 -3.37 -1.94
C ARG A 290 -6.80 -4.12 -2.91
N ALA A 291 -6.96 -5.43 -3.07
CA ALA A 291 -6.16 -6.23 -4.00
C ALA A 291 -6.34 -5.76 -5.46
N VAL A 292 -7.58 -5.46 -5.88
CA VAL A 292 -7.88 -4.89 -7.21
C VAL A 292 -7.23 -3.52 -7.38
N GLY A 293 -7.38 -2.61 -6.39
CA GLY A 293 -6.77 -1.29 -6.42
C GLY A 293 -5.23 -1.35 -6.44
N ILE A 294 -4.62 -2.26 -5.67
CA ILE A 294 -3.19 -2.52 -5.68
C ILE A 294 -2.72 -3.01 -7.05
N ALA A 295 -3.42 -3.96 -7.65
CA ALA A 295 -3.08 -4.49 -8.97
C ALA A 295 -3.10 -3.38 -10.03
N TYR A 296 -4.13 -2.53 -10.00
CA TYR A 296 -4.21 -1.35 -10.86
C TYR A 296 -3.03 -0.39 -10.62
N GLY A 297 -2.76 0.00 -9.37
CA GLY A 297 -1.67 0.90 -9.02
C GLY A 297 -0.29 0.35 -9.40
N ASN A 298 -0.06 -0.96 -9.24
CA ASN A 298 1.17 -1.61 -9.68
C ASN A 298 1.32 -1.59 -11.21
N GLY A 299 0.23 -1.72 -11.96
CA GLY A 299 0.22 -1.58 -13.42
C GLY A 299 0.49 -0.15 -13.91
N GLN A 300 0.20 0.86 -13.09
CA GLN A 300 0.48 2.27 -13.39
C GLN A 300 1.90 2.71 -12.97
N GLN A 301 2.59 1.92 -12.15
CA GLN A 301 3.97 2.24 -11.76
C GLN A 301 4.90 2.12 -12.97
N PRO A 302 5.78 3.11 -13.21
CA PRO A 302 6.74 3.02 -14.29
C PRO A 302 7.64 1.80 -14.10
N THR A 303 7.69 0.92 -15.08
CA THR A 303 8.51 -0.31 -15.11
C THR A 303 10.01 -0.03 -15.01
N THR A 304 10.40 1.19 -15.33
CA THR A 304 11.73 1.74 -15.10
C THR A 304 11.64 2.80 -14.01
N THR A 305 12.28 2.56 -12.88
CA THR A 305 12.34 3.44 -11.71
C THR A 305 13.19 4.69 -11.99
N ASN A 306 12.95 5.36 -13.07
CA ASN A 306 13.39 6.73 -13.30
C ASN A 306 12.37 7.67 -12.67
N VAL A 307 12.35 7.72 -11.34
CA VAL A 307 11.70 8.83 -10.63
C VAL A 307 12.53 10.06 -10.95
N MET A 308 12.20 10.74 -12.04
CA MET A 308 12.74 12.06 -12.32
C MET A 308 12.17 13.01 -11.28
N TRP A 309 12.97 13.32 -10.29
CA TRP A 309 12.68 14.42 -9.37
C TRP A 309 12.75 15.71 -10.19
N MET A 310 11.60 16.26 -10.57
CA MET A 310 11.54 17.61 -11.07
C MET A 310 12.03 18.57 -9.98
N ARG A 311 12.86 19.51 -10.38
CA ARG A 311 13.46 20.57 -9.57
C ARG A 311 12.46 21.47 -8.91
#